data_86d7881a1b3a66a43ea3052fb7b63137
#
_entry.id   86d7881a1b3a66a43ea3052fb7b63137
#
_cell.length_a   1.000
_cell.length_b   1.000
_cell.length_c   1.000
_cell.angle_alpha   90.00
_cell.angle_beta   90.00
_cell.angle_gamma   90.00
#
_symmetry.space_group_name_H-M   'P 1'
#
loop_
_entity.id
_entity.type
_entity.pdbx_description
1 polymer ?
#
loop_
_entity_poly.entity_id
_entity_poly.type
_entity_poly.pdbx_seq_one_letter_code
_entity_poly.pdbx_strand_id
1 'polypeptide(L)'
;RANKKDFEMVKSIGVKETGVLVSCSDYHIFHKMGLTRKQALDKYLGIVSDCIEAGLRPRCHFEDITRADFYGFVVPFANRLMEMSEQSGVPIKIRACDTMGFGVPYPGASLPRSVSGIIYGLQHYSGVPSEMLEWHGHNDFYKGVVNATTAWMYGASAVNCSLLGIGERTGNVPLEAMVFEYASLRGHLNGMNTKVITEIADYISKETGYEIPPMTPFVGENFNLTRAGIHADGMLKNHEIYNIFDTDTLLDRPPKVSVNSTSGIAGVGYWINQYRKKKGMSPVDKKSPLVRRVYDWVQEQYDEGRITIISDAELTRQTELAMEAE
;
A
#
# COMPACT_ATOMS: atom_id res chain seq x y z
N ARG A 1 -12.27 18.53 13.32
CA ARG A 1 -12.04 19.78 14.09
C ARG A 1 -11.52 19.40 15.45
N ALA A 2 -10.51 20.08 15.95
CA ALA A 2 -9.98 19.85 17.29
C ALA A 2 -10.45 20.98 18.20
N ASN A 3 -11.29 20.67 19.16
CA ASN A 3 -11.80 21.59 20.19
C ASN A 3 -12.05 20.82 21.50
N LYS A 4 -12.31 21.55 22.61
CA LYS A 4 -12.47 20.94 23.93
C LYS A 4 -13.56 19.85 23.97
N LYS A 5 -14.69 20.03 23.27
CA LYS A 5 -15.78 19.03 23.23
C LYS A 5 -15.33 17.72 22.53
N ASP A 6 -14.55 17.86 21.45
CA ASP A 6 -14.01 16.68 20.74
C ASP A 6 -13.03 15.93 21.66
N PHE A 7 -12.20 16.63 22.43
CA PHE A 7 -11.28 16.01 23.39
C PHE A 7 -11.99 15.30 24.55
N GLU A 8 -13.07 15.89 25.06
CA GLU A 8 -13.92 15.23 26.08
C GLU A 8 -14.54 13.94 25.53
N MET A 9 -15.02 13.95 24.28
CA MET A 9 -15.55 12.77 23.61
C MET A 9 -14.48 11.69 23.45
N VAL A 10 -13.29 12.05 22.95
CA VAL A 10 -12.16 11.10 22.80
C VAL A 10 -11.80 10.47 24.14
N LYS A 11 -11.76 11.27 25.20
CA LYS A 11 -11.49 10.80 26.56
C LYS A 11 -12.58 9.85 27.08
N SER A 12 -13.85 10.15 26.81
CA SER A 12 -14.99 9.36 27.29
C SER A 12 -15.02 7.93 26.74
N ILE A 13 -14.46 7.71 25.55
CA ILE A 13 -14.32 6.38 24.93
C ILE A 13 -13.01 5.66 25.27
N GLY A 14 -12.22 6.23 26.19
CA GLY A 14 -10.99 5.59 26.71
C GLY A 14 -9.75 5.73 25.80
N VAL A 15 -9.83 6.49 24.72
CA VAL A 15 -8.69 6.74 23.82
C VAL A 15 -7.76 7.74 24.48
N LYS A 16 -6.45 7.47 24.43
CA LYS A 16 -5.40 8.27 25.12
C LYS A 16 -4.61 9.20 24.18
N GLU A 17 -4.75 9.04 22.88
CA GLU A 17 -4.03 9.82 21.88
C GLU A 17 -5.00 10.24 20.77
N THR A 18 -4.93 11.48 20.30
CA THR A 18 -5.83 12.00 19.28
C THR A 18 -5.11 12.82 18.22
N GLY A 19 -5.64 12.81 17.01
CA GLY A 19 -5.15 13.61 15.89
C GLY A 19 -5.58 15.08 16.02
N VAL A 20 -4.63 15.99 15.85
CA VAL A 20 -4.87 17.44 15.75
C VAL A 20 -4.40 17.88 14.37
N LEU A 21 -5.33 18.25 13.50
CA LEU A 21 -5.01 18.72 12.16
C LEU A 21 -4.49 20.15 12.20
N VAL A 22 -3.26 20.34 11.75
CA VAL A 22 -2.55 21.62 11.71
C VAL A 22 -2.01 21.85 10.30
N SER A 23 -2.60 22.78 9.56
CA SER A 23 -2.19 23.07 8.21
C SER A 23 -0.89 23.88 8.18
N CYS A 24 0.08 23.47 7.38
CA CYS A 24 1.42 24.07 7.37
C CYS A 24 1.68 24.95 6.16
N SER A 25 0.97 24.75 5.02
CA SER A 25 1.19 25.55 3.82
C SER A 25 0.46 26.88 3.83
N ASP A 26 1.05 27.87 3.17
CA ASP A 26 0.41 29.18 2.96
C ASP A 26 -0.92 29.05 2.20
N TYR A 27 -1.07 28.06 1.32
CA TYR A 27 -2.35 27.79 0.65
C TYR A 27 -3.47 27.53 1.65
N HIS A 28 -3.20 26.79 2.70
CA HIS A 28 -4.20 26.49 3.73
C HIS A 28 -4.31 27.62 4.76
N ILE A 29 -3.17 28.17 5.20
CA ILE A 29 -3.16 29.23 6.23
C ILE A 29 -3.86 30.49 5.72
N PHE A 30 -3.49 30.98 4.55
CA PHE A 30 -4.04 32.25 4.03
C PHE A 30 -5.37 32.05 3.33
N HIS A 31 -5.46 31.12 2.36
CA HIS A 31 -6.64 31.02 1.51
C HIS A 31 -7.78 30.20 2.14
N LYS A 32 -7.47 29.13 2.87
CA LYS A 32 -8.52 28.29 3.50
C LYS A 32 -8.97 28.85 4.84
N MET A 33 -8.04 29.38 5.65
CA MET A 33 -8.35 29.81 7.02
C MET A 33 -8.40 31.35 7.19
N GLY A 34 -7.87 32.12 6.26
CA GLY A 34 -7.81 33.59 6.37
C GLY A 34 -6.92 34.10 7.50
N LEU A 35 -5.88 33.32 7.86
CA LEU A 35 -5.00 33.64 8.98
C LEU A 35 -3.60 34.02 8.47
N THR A 36 -2.88 34.82 9.26
CA THR A 36 -1.43 34.94 9.13
C THR A 36 -0.73 33.72 9.73
N ARG A 37 0.53 33.44 9.36
CA ARG A 37 1.33 32.36 9.93
C ARG A 37 1.40 32.44 11.47
N LYS A 38 1.55 33.66 12.02
CA LYS A 38 1.55 33.88 13.48
C LYS A 38 0.22 33.48 14.11
N GLN A 39 -0.90 33.94 13.55
CA GLN A 39 -2.23 33.60 14.05
C GLN A 39 -2.51 32.09 13.97
N ALA A 40 -2.07 31.43 12.89
CA ALA A 40 -2.18 29.97 12.75
C ALA A 40 -1.35 29.25 13.82
N LEU A 41 -0.11 29.67 14.04
CA LEU A 41 0.77 29.13 15.07
C LEU A 41 0.14 29.25 16.47
N ASP A 42 -0.27 30.46 16.86
CA ASP A 42 -0.88 30.73 18.17
C ASP A 42 -2.14 29.87 18.37
N LYS A 43 -2.98 29.76 17.35
CA LYS A 43 -4.19 28.94 17.37
C LYS A 43 -3.86 27.46 17.56
N TYR A 44 -2.88 26.91 16.81
CA TYR A 44 -2.52 25.50 16.89
C TYR A 44 -1.91 25.15 18.25
N LEU A 45 -1.03 25.99 18.77
CA LEU A 45 -0.46 25.78 20.11
C LEU A 45 -1.55 25.81 21.20
N GLY A 46 -2.53 26.71 21.10
CA GLY A 46 -3.68 26.70 22.00
C GLY A 46 -4.50 25.41 21.95
N ILE A 47 -4.75 24.87 20.75
CA ILE A 47 -5.46 23.59 20.58
C ILE A 47 -4.65 22.42 21.18
N VAL A 48 -3.32 22.43 21.01
CA VAL A 48 -2.44 21.40 21.57
C VAL A 48 -2.42 21.49 23.10
N SER A 49 -2.39 22.71 23.67
CA SER A 49 -2.53 22.92 25.12
C SER A 49 -3.85 22.35 25.65
N ASP A 50 -4.98 22.69 25.01
CA ASP A 50 -6.30 22.16 25.36
C ASP A 50 -6.35 20.60 25.32
N CYS A 51 -5.65 20.00 24.36
CA CYS A 51 -5.54 18.54 24.25
C CYS A 51 -4.78 17.92 25.44
N ILE A 52 -3.64 18.53 25.79
CA ILE A 52 -2.81 18.11 26.93
C ILE A 52 -3.58 18.28 28.25
N GLU A 53 -4.25 19.45 28.45
CA GLU A 53 -5.08 19.73 29.63
C GLU A 53 -6.23 18.72 29.79
N ALA A 54 -6.78 18.23 28.68
CA ALA A 54 -7.78 17.16 28.71
C ALA A 54 -7.20 15.79 29.11
N GLY A 55 -5.88 15.66 29.27
CA GLY A 55 -5.18 14.42 29.61
C GLY A 55 -4.96 13.49 28.40
N LEU A 56 -4.95 14.04 27.20
CA LEU A 56 -4.71 13.32 25.95
C LEU A 56 -3.32 13.62 25.40
N ARG A 57 -2.77 12.66 24.64
CA ARG A 57 -1.53 12.84 23.89
C ARG A 57 -1.86 13.38 22.49
N PRO A 58 -1.35 14.56 22.09
CA PRO A 58 -1.59 15.10 20.75
C PRO A 58 -0.70 14.42 19.70
N ARG A 59 -1.32 14.09 18.57
CA ARG A 59 -0.63 13.76 17.31
C ARG A 59 -0.93 14.87 16.31
N CYS A 60 0.03 15.74 16.09
CA CYS A 60 -0.11 16.88 15.20
C CYS A 60 0.08 16.45 13.74
N HIS A 61 -0.97 16.53 12.94
CA HIS A 61 -0.92 16.25 11.51
C HIS A 61 -0.52 17.54 10.77
N PHE A 62 0.73 17.61 10.30
CA PHE A 62 1.28 18.73 9.54
C PHE A 62 0.75 18.68 8.11
N GLU A 63 -0.51 19.07 7.93
CA GLU A 63 -1.21 19.05 6.66
C GLU A 63 -0.48 19.88 5.62
N ASP A 64 -0.27 19.30 4.42
CA ASP A 64 0.32 19.93 3.25
C ASP A 64 1.78 20.39 3.45
N ILE A 65 2.56 19.60 4.19
CA ILE A 65 3.95 19.90 4.52
C ILE A 65 4.83 20.00 3.25
N THR A 66 4.50 19.27 2.19
CA THR A 66 5.26 19.24 0.93
C THR A 66 5.10 20.51 0.08
N ARG A 67 4.27 21.49 0.53
CA ARG A 67 4.14 22.83 -0.04
C ARG A 67 4.37 23.93 1.01
N ALA A 68 4.76 23.57 2.21
CA ALA A 68 4.95 24.52 3.30
C ALA A 68 6.31 25.22 3.23
N ASP A 69 6.42 26.40 3.79
CA ASP A 69 7.72 27.00 4.09
C ASP A 69 8.37 26.24 5.25
N PHE A 70 9.30 25.36 4.90
CA PHE A 70 9.88 24.42 5.86
C PHE A 70 10.65 25.15 6.96
N TYR A 71 11.51 26.09 6.60
CA TYR A 71 12.33 26.83 7.58
C TYR A 71 11.58 27.99 8.24
N GLY A 72 10.67 28.66 7.51
CA GLY A 72 9.94 29.82 8.03
C GLY A 72 8.70 29.49 8.84
N PHE A 73 8.17 28.24 8.73
CA PHE A 73 6.98 27.84 9.48
C PHE A 73 7.08 26.45 10.12
N VAL A 74 7.46 25.43 9.36
CA VAL A 74 7.43 24.03 9.86
C VAL A 74 8.41 23.84 11.02
N VAL A 75 9.67 24.23 10.85
CA VAL A 75 10.70 24.10 11.90
C VAL A 75 10.35 24.92 13.14
N PRO A 76 10.02 26.23 13.05
CA PRO A 76 9.60 27.01 14.23
C PRO A 76 8.39 26.40 14.95
N PHE A 77 7.41 25.87 14.22
CA PHE A 77 6.25 25.24 14.83
C PHE A 77 6.62 23.94 15.54
N ALA A 78 7.42 23.08 14.89
CA ALA A 78 7.89 21.85 15.51
C ALA A 78 8.71 22.11 16.78
N ASN A 79 9.57 23.14 16.78
CA ASN A 79 10.33 23.55 17.98
C ASN A 79 9.39 23.90 19.13
N ARG A 80 8.35 24.69 18.89
CA ARG A 80 7.35 25.04 19.92
C ARG A 80 6.61 23.82 20.46
N LEU A 81 6.33 22.84 19.60
CA LEU A 81 5.71 21.58 20.05
C LEU A 81 6.63 20.75 20.92
N MET A 82 7.94 20.72 20.61
CA MET A 82 8.92 20.01 21.43
C MET A 82 9.13 20.70 22.78
N GLU A 83 9.18 22.04 22.83
CA GLU A 83 9.19 22.80 24.09
C GLU A 83 7.95 22.49 24.94
N MET A 84 6.74 22.45 24.33
CA MET A 84 5.52 22.09 25.04
C MET A 84 5.52 20.66 25.56
N SER A 85 6.08 19.73 24.77
CA SER A 85 6.23 18.32 25.17
C SER A 85 7.14 18.18 26.38
N GLU A 86 8.28 18.88 26.40
CA GLU A 86 9.22 18.89 27.50
C GLU A 86 8.60 19.52 28.76
N GLN A 87 7.98 20.70 28.64
CA GLN A 87 7.36 21.42 29.75
C GLN A 87 6.19 20.67 30.40
N SER A 88 5.37 19.99 29.57
CA SER A 88 4.20 19.25 30.06
C SER A 88 4.50 17.82 30.50
N GLY A 89 5.65 17.25 30.08
CA GLY A 89 5.96 15.85 30.23
C GLY A 89 5.06 14.92 29.38
N VAL A 90 4.25 15.49 28.46
CA VAL A 90 3.36 14.72 27.58
C VAL A 90 3.99 14.60 26.19
N PRO A 91 4.24 13.38 25.68
CA PRO A 91 4.79 13.19 24.35
C PRO A 91 3.87 13.75 23.26
N ILE A 92 4.42 14.53 22.34
CA ILE A 92 3.72 15.08 21.16
C ILE A 92 4.26 14.41 19.91
N LYS A 93 3.40 13.75 19.15
CA LYS A 93 3.75 13.18 17.87
C LYS A 93 3.55 14.19 16.73
N ILE A 94 4.42 14.12 15.74
CA ILE A 94 4.29 14.85 14.48
C ILE A 94 4.12 13.87 13.34
N ARG A 95 3.00 14.01 12.61
CA ARG A 95 2.75 13.28 11.38
C ARG A 95 2.96 14.22 10.20
N ALA A 96 4.01 14.01 9.43
CA ALA A 96 4.26 14.74 8.20
C ALA A 96 3.28 14.25 7.12
N CYS A 97 2.45 15.17 6.58
CA CYS A 97 1.38 14.83 5.64
C CYS A 97 1.68 15.36 4.24
N ASP A 98 2.00 14.46 3.33
CA ASP A 98 2.07 14.72 1.89
C ASP A 98 0.66 14.72 1.29
N THR A 99 -0.10 15.75 1.61
CA THR A 99 -1.52 15.88 1.32
C THR A 99 -1.87 15.78 -0.16
N MET A 100 -0.97 16.26 -1.03
CA MET A 100 -1.19 16.29 -2.47
C MET A 100 -0.32 15.29 -3.25
N GLY A 101 0.41 14.42 -2.55
CA GLY A 101 1.30 13.44 -3.20
C GLY A 101 2.52 14.06 -3.89
N PHE A 102 2.90 15.28 -3.52
CA PHE A 102 4.03 15.99 -4.15
C PHE A 102 5.40 15.55 -3.63
N GLY A 103 5.45 14.73 -2.60
CA GLY A 103 6.69 14.22 -2.04
C GLY A 103 7.62 13.62 -3.10
N VAL A 104 8.92 13.83 -2.94
CA VAL A 104 9.96 13.34 -3.85
C VAL A 104 10.97 12.52 -3.04
N PRO A 105 11.11 11.21 -3.33
CA PRO A 105 11.99 10.31 -2.57
C PRO A 105 13.45 10.35 -3.04
N TYR A 106 13.73 10.95 -4.19
CA TYR A 106 15.03 10.85 -4.85
C TYR A 106 16.09 11.73 -4.20
N PRO A 107 17.37 11.32 -4.19
CA PRO A 107 18.48 12.14 -3.75
C PRO A 107 18.54 13.47 -4.51
N GLY A 108 18.91 14.56 -3.83
CA GLY A 108 18.99 15.89 -4.42
C GLY A 108 17.65 16.63 -4.56
N ALA A 109 16.54 16.01 -4.15
CA ALA A 109 15.27 16.72 -4.06
C ALA A 109 15.33 17.86 -3.05
N SER A 110 14.77 19.01 -3.41
CA SER A 110 14.74 20.18 -2.53
C SER A 110 13.55 20.17 -1.57
N LEU A 111 13.71 20.76 -0.39
CA LEU A 111 12.60 21.14 0.47
C LEU A 111 11.72 22.18 -0.23
N PRO A 112 10.40 22.17 -0.03
CA PRO A 112 9.67 21.31 0.91
C PRO A 112 9.26 19.95 0.34
N ARG A 113 9.65 19.56 -0.87
CA ARG A 113 9.19 18.31 -1.50
C ARG A 113 10.05 17.09 -1.17
N SER A 114 11.25 17.26 -0.68
CA SER A 114 12.13 16.16 -0.29
C SER A 114 11.59 15.40 0.92
N VAL A 115 11.18 14.14 0.74
CA VAL A 115 10.71 13.28 1.85
C VAL A 115 11.83 13.08 2.86
N SER A 116 13.02 12.69 2.40
CA SER A 116 14.21 12.53 3.25
C SER A 116 14.57 13.84 3.96
N GLY A 117 14.52 14.97 3.25
CA GLY A 117 14.80 16.30 3.81
C GLY A 117 13.80 16.73 4.88
N ILE A 118 12.51 16.41 4.72
CA ILE A 118 11.47 16.68 5.74
C ILE A 118 11.75 15.88 7.01
N ILE A 119 11.93 14.56 6.90
CA ILE A 119 12.13 13.69 8.06
C ILE A 119 13.45 14.03 8.78
N TYR A 120 14.54 14.16 8.01
CA TYR A 120 15.83 14.58 8.56
C TYR A 120 15.74 15.97 9.23
N GLY A 121 15.09 16.93 8.57
CA GLY A 121 15.00 18.30 9.07
C GLY A 121 14.18 18.42 10.35
N LEU A 122 13.08 17.67 10.50
CA LEU A 122 12.29 17.63 11.74
C LEU A 122 13.12 17.05 12.90
N GLN A 123 13.92 16.02 12.65
CA GLN A 123 14.82 15.48 13.66
C GLN A 123 15.97 16.43 13.98
N HIS A 124 16.66 16.94 12.97
CA HIS A 124 17.89 17.69 13.13
C HIS A 124 17.68 19.14 13.59
N TYR A 125 16.70 19.85 13.02
CA TYR A 125 16.45 21.27 13.36
C TYR A 125 15.45 21.48 14.48
N SER A 126 14.61 20.46 14.77
CA SER A 126 13.56 20.58 15.78
C SER A 126 13.68 19.54 16.91
N GLY A 127 14.66 18.67 16.84
CA GLY A 127 14.89 17.66 17.88
C GLY A 127 13.75 16.66 18.05
N VAL A 128 12.89 16.49 17.03
CA VAL A 128 11.76 15.56 17.10
C VAL A 128 12.31 14.12 17.17
N PRO A 129 12.03 13.37 18.24
CA PRO A 129 12.50 11.99 18.34
C PRO A 129 11.90 11.12 17.23
N SER A 130 12.69 10.16 16.73
CA SER A 130 12.27 9.24 15.66
C SER A 130 10.94 8.54 15.99
N GLU A 131 10.78 8.07 17.22
CA GLU A 131 9.56 7.42 17.72
C GLU A 131 8.33 8.32 17.76
N MET A 132 8.51 9.63 17.66
CA MET A 132 7.45 10.64 17.61
C MET A 132 7.15 11.12 16.18
N LEU A 133 7.88 10.62 15.17
CA LEU A 133 7.68 10.97 13.77
C LEU A 133 6.85 9.92 13.03
N GLU A 134 5.86 10.38 12.29
CA GLU A 134 5.04 9.56 11.41
C GLU A 134 4.95 10.20 10.01
N TRP A 135 4.70 9.37 9.01
CA TRP A 135 4.42 9.81 7.65
C TRP A 135 3.00 9.47 7.23
N HIS A 136 2.36 10.38 6.50
CA HIS A 136 1.10 10.15 5.79
C HIS A 136 1.23 10.66 4.37
N GLY A 137 0.89 9.86 3.37
CA GLY A 137 1.02 10.23 1.97
C GLY A 137 -0.17 9.82 1.12
N HIS A 138 -0.37 10.57 0.03
CA HIS A 138 -1.31 10.25 -1.03
C HIS A 138 -0.57 9.75 -2.28
N ASN A 139 -1.30 9.05 -3.15
CA ASN A 139 -0.72 8.33 -4.29
C ASN A 139 -0.91 9.02 -5.64
N ASP A 140 -1.17 10.33 -5.65
CA ASP A 140 -1.52 11.10 -6.84
C ASP A 140 -0.48 11.02 -7.98
N PHE A 141 0.77 10.75 -7.65
CA PHE A 141 1.86 10.59 -8.62
C PHE A 141 2.52 9.21 -8.56
N TYR A 142 1.80 8.17 -8.15
CA TYR A 142 2.30 6.80 -7.99
C TYR A 142 3.54 6.67 -7.07
N LYS A 143 3.74 7.61 -6.15
CA LYS A 143 4.88 7.64 -5.24
C LYS A 143 4.51 7.33 -3.78
N GLY A 144 3.26 6.97 -3.50
CA GLY A 144 2.79 6.75 -2.13
C GLY A 144 3.67 5.77 -1.36
N VAL A 145 3.88 4.57 -1.89
CA VAL A 145 4.69 3.51 -1.25
C VAL A 145 6.14 3.93 -1.10
N VAL A 146 6.79 4.37 -2.18
CA VAL A 146 8.22 4.74 -2.13
C VAL A 146 8.48 5.94 -1.22
N ASN A 147 7.57 6.91 -1.13
CA ASN A 147 7.67 8.02 -0.20
C ASN A 147 7.56 7.54 1.25
N ALA A 148 6.62 6.64 1.55
CA ALA A 148 6.46 6.05 2.88
C ALA A 148 7.68 5.22 3.31
N THR A 149 8.21 4.40 2.40
CA THR A 149 9.46 3.63 2.61
C THR A 149 10.63 4.57 2.85
N THR A 150 10.75 5.64 2.06
CA THR A 150 11.79 6.66 2.26
C THR A 150 11.68 7.32 3.64
N ALA A 151 10.45 7.66 4.07
CA ALA A 151 10.26 8.23 5.40
C ALA A 151 10.71 7.27 6.51
N TRP A 152 10.44 5.97 6.40
CA TRP A 152 10.97 4.95 7.34
C TRP A 152 12.49 4.90 7.35
N MET A 153 13.12 4.87 6.17
CA MET A 153 14.57 4.79 6.05
C MET A 153 15.29 6.01 6.65
N TYR A 154 14.62 7.16 6.69
CA TYR A 154 15.16 8.40 7.26
C TYR A 154 14.71 8.65 8.72
N GLY A 155 13.97 7.72 9.34
CA GLY A 155 13.73 7.72 10.78
C GLY A 155 12.29 8.03 11.21
N ALA A 156 11.30 8.03 10.31
CA ALA A 156 9.91 7.98 10.75
C ALA A 156 9.61 6.61 11.38
N SER A 157 9.04 6.57 12.57
CA SER A 157 8.72 5.31 13.26
C SER A 157 7.51 4.59 12.69
N ALA A 158 6.60 5.33 12.05
CA ALA A 158 5.38 4.78 11.51
C ALA A 158 4.96 5.45 10.21
N VAL A 159 4.23 4.71 9.39
CA VAL A 159 3.51 5.24 8.23
C VAL A 159 2.01 4.99 8.40
N ASN A 160 1.21 5.97 7.99
CA ASN A 160 -0.23 5.86 7.99
C ASN A 160 -0.69 5.31 6.65
N CYS A 161 -1.35 4.15 6.69
CA CYS A 161 -1.83 3.41 5.53
C CYS A 161 -3.34 3.23 5.58
N SER A 162 -3.92 2.82 4.46
CA SER A 162 -5.29 2.33 4.38
C SER A 162 -5.32 0.96 3.71
N LEU A 163 -6.34 0.16 4.00
CA LEU A 163 -6.56 -1.12 3.32
C LEU A 163 -6.80 -0.84 1.83
N LEU A 164 -6.13 -1.57 0.96
CA LEU A 164 -6.21 -1.45 -0.50
C LEU A 164 -5.85 -0.04 -1.03
N GLY A 165 -5.20 0.79 -0.23
CA GLY A 165 -4.93 2.17 -0.57
C GLY A 165 -6.18 3.05 -0.69
N ILE A 166 -7.34 2.60 -0.21
CA ILE A 166 -8.60 3.35 -0.31
C ILE A 166 -8.46 4.71 0.38
N GLY A 167 -8.82 5.78 -0.31
CA GLY A 167 -8.74 7.14 0.21
C GLY A 167 -9.26 8.17 -0.80
N GLU A 168 -9.03 9.44 -0.51
CA GLU A 168 -9.42 10.52 -1.41
C GLU A 168 -8.60 10.52 -2.71
N ARG A 169 -9.19 10.95 -3.80
CA ARG A 169 -8.62 11.07 -5.15
C ARG A 169 -8.06 9.72 -5.63
N THR A 170 -6.73 9.57 -5.71
CA THR A 170 -6.03 8.35 -6.12
C THR A 170 -5.69 7.42 -4.96
N GLY A 171 -6.13 7.76 -3.77
CA GLY A 171 -5.95 6.96 -2.56
C GLY A 171 -4.71 7.30 -1.74
N ASN A 172 -4.54 6.53 -0.70
CA ASN A 172 -3.45 6.60 0.27
C ASN A 172 -2.38 5.53 -0.02
N VAL A 173 -1.43 5.41 0.89
CA VAL A 173 -0.45 4.32 0.88
C VAL A 173 -1.17 3.00 1.21
N PRO A 174 -1.09 1.97 0.35
CA PRO A 174 -1.71 0.67 0.62
C PRO A 174 -1.00 -0.05 1.78
N LEU A 175 -1.78 -0.54 2.74
CA LEU A 175 -1.22 -1.26 3.90
C LEU A 175 -0.49 -2.54 3.47
N GLU A 176 -1.08 -3.30 2.55
CA GLU A 176 -0.51 -4.53 2.02
C GLU A 176 0.86 -4.31 1.39
N ALA A 177 1.04 -3.20 0.66
CA ALA A 177 2.34 -2.86 0.11
C ALA A 177 3.37 -2.59 1.21
N MET A 178 2.99 -1.86 2.26
CA MET A 178 3.92 -1.54 3.36
C MET A 178 4.27 -2.76 4.22
N VAL A 179 3.40 -3.77 4.31
CA VAL A 179 3.73 -5.05 4.93
C VAL A 179 4.86 -5.76 4.17
N PHE A 180 4.80 -5.79 2.84
CA PHE A 180 5.86 -6.39 2.03
C PHE A 180 7.12 -5.51 1.94
N GLU A 181 7.00 -4.18 1.96
CA GLU A 181 8.14 -3.27 2.13
C GLU A 181 8.86 -3.53 3.46
N TYR A 182 8.11 -3.69 4.56
CA TYR A 182 8.69 -4.05 5.86
C TYR A 182 9.45 -5.38 5.78
N ALA A 183 8.84 -6.41 5.20
CA ALA A 183 9.48 -7.72 5.05
C ALA A 183 10.75 -7.64 4.20
N SER A 184 10.72 -6.87 3.11
CA SER A 184 11.88 -6.63 2.24
C SER A 184 13.04 -5.95 2.96
N LEU A 185 12.74 -4.92 3.75
CA LEU A 185 13.75 -4.15 4.49
C LEU A 185 14.32 -4.91 5.69
N ARG A 186 13.53 -5.76 6.33
CA ARG A 186 13.90 -6.46 7.57
C ARG A 186 14.31 -7.92 7.37
N GLY A 187 14.00 -8.51 6.22
CA GLY A 187 14.23 -9.93 5.92
C GLY A 187 13.28 -10.89 6.65
N HIS A 188 12.23 -10.39 7.30
CA HIS A 188 11.22 -11.20 7.99
C HIS A 188 9.90 -10.45 8.15
N LEU A 189 8.82 -11.19 8.37
CA LEU A 189 7.46 -10.66 8.56
C LEU A 189 7.12 -10.32 10.03
N ASN A 190 8.03 -10.52 10.97
CA ASN A 190 7.82 -10.29 12.40
C ASN A 190 6.53 -10.93 12.97
N GLY A 191 6.18 -12.12 12.50
CA GLY A 191 4.98 -12.85 12.94
C GLY A 191 3.66 -12.39 12.29
N MET A 192 3.70 -11.45 11.34
CA MET A 192 2.51 -11.04 10.61
C MET A 192 1.98 -12.20 9.72
N ASN A 193 0.68 -12.47 9.81
CA ASN A 193 -0.01 -13.40 8.92
C ASN A 193 -0.46 -12.68 7.65
N THR A 194 0.30 -12.81 6.58
CA THR A 194 0.03 -12.12 5.33
C THR A 194 -1.11 -12.72 4.50
N LYS A 195 -1.54 -13.96 4.77
CA LYS A 195 -2.72 -14.58 4.12
C LYS A 195 -3.99 -13.77 4.37
N VAL A 196 -4.07 -13.11 5.52
CA VAL A 196 -5.18 -12.21 5.89
C VAL A 196 -5.35 -11.07 4.89
N ILE A 197 -4.32 -10.68 4.13
CA ILE A 197 -4.42 -9.66 3.08
C ILE A 197 -5.42 -10.08 2.01
N THR A 198 -5.39 -11.33 1.57
CA THR A 198 -6.36 -11.87 0.61
C THR A 198 -7.77 -11.90 1.19
N GLU A 199 -7.93 -12.38 2.42
CA GLU A 199 -9.23 -12.43 3.10
C GLU A 199 -9.84 -11.04 3.27
N ILE A 200 -9.04 -10.03 3.66
CA ILE A 200 -9.47 -8.64 3.80
C ILE A 200 -9.87 -8.04 2.45
N ALA A 201 -9.11 -8.30 1.40
CA ALA A 201 -9.40 -7.80 0.07
C ALA A 201 -10.75 -8.34 -0.44
N ASP A 202 -10.98 -9.65 -0.29
CA ASP A 202 -12.22 -10.30 -0.66
C ASP A 202 -13.41 -9.79 0.18
N TYR A 203 -13.20 -9.63 1.49
CA TYR A 203 -14.22 -9.09 2.40
C TYR A 203 -14.63 -7.66 2.03
N ILE A 204 -13.65 -6.77 1.82
CA ILE A 204 -13.94 -5.37 1.46
C ILE A 204 -14.68 -5.32 0.12
N SER A 205 -14.21 -6.03 -0.89
CA SER A 205 -14.86 -6.09 -2.20
C SER A 205 -16.31 -6.52 -2.08
N LYS A 206 -16.56 -7.60 -1.33
CA LYS A 206 -17.90 -8.16 -1.14
C LYS A 206 -18.84 -7.22 -0.38
N GLU A 207 -18.37 -6.66 0.74
CA GLU A 207 -19.24 -5.89 1.65
C GLU A 207 -19.44 -4.45 1.19
N THR A 208 -18.51 -3.87 0.43
CA THR A 208 -18.59 -2.48 -0.01
C THR A 208 -18.88 -2.31 -1.50
N GLY A 209 -18.78 -3.37 -2.30
CA GLY A 209 -18.83 -3.29 -3.75
C GLY A 209 -17.58 -2.66 -4.38
N TYR A 210 -16.49 -2.51 -3.62
CA TYR A 210 -15.24 -1.95 -4.16
C TYR A 210 -14.62 -2.91 -5.17
N GLU A 211 -14.49 -2.47 -6.42
CA GLU A 211 -13.86 -3.24 -7.48
C GLU A 211 -12.34 -3.06 -7.44
N ILE A 212 -11.64 -4.14 -7.09
CA ILE A 212 -10.16 -4.15 -7.10
C ILE A 212 -9.69 -4.30 -8.55
N PRO A 213 -8.91 -3.33 -9.10
CA PRO A 213 -8.37 -3.49 -10.45
C PRO A 213 -7.56 -4.78 -10.57
N PRO A 214 -7.73 -5.56 -11.66
CA PRO A 214 -7.15 -6.91 -11.75
C PRO A 214 -5.64 -6.99 -11.60
N MET A 215 -4.90 -5.93 -11.92
CA MET A 215 -3.45 -5.86 -11.84
C MET A 215 -2.93 -5.15 -10.58
N THR A 216 -3.79 -4.86 -9.59
CA THR A 216 -3.37 -4.26 -8.32
C THR A 216 -2.38 -5.20 -7.62
N PRO A 217 -1.18 -4.73 -7.24
CA PRO A 217 -0.20 -5.57 -6.56
C PRO A 217 -0.78 -6.26 -5.32
N PHE A 218 -0.40 -7.50 -5.09
CA PHE A 218 -0.79 -8.38 -3.98
C PHE A 218 -2.25 -8.84 -3.95
N VAL A 219 -3.21 -8.01 -4.33
CA VAL A 219 -4.65 -8.23 -4.15
C VAL A 219 -5.45 -8.36 -5.43
N GLY A 220 -4.96 -7.85 -6.55
CA GLY A 220 -5.64 -7.95 -7.85
C GLY A 220 -5.73 -9.39 -8.34
N GLU A 221 -6.77 -9.72 -9.10
CA GLU A 221 -7.00 -11.08 -9.60
C GLU A 221 -5.82 -11.60 -10.44
N ASN A 222 -5.17 -10.71 -11.19
CA ASN A 222 -4.12 -11.01 -12.15
C ASN A 222 -2.73 -10.52 -11.74
N PHE A 223 -2.51 -10.14 -10.48
CA PHE A 223 -1.23 -9.56 -10.05
C PHE A 223 -0.04 -10.51 -10.21
N ASN A 224 -0.25 -11.82 -10.14
CA ASN A 224 0.74 -12.87 -10.31
C ASN A 224 0.50 -13.75 -11.57
N LEU A 225 -0.19 -13.19 -12.58
CA LEU A 225 -0.54 -13.89 -13.81
C LEU A 225 0.59 -13.78 -14.84
N THR A 226 1.10 -14.93 -15.26
CA THR A 226 2.08 -15.06 -16.35
C THR A 226 1.38 -15.43 -17.66
N ARG A 227 1.78 -14.81 -18.77
CA ARG A 227 1.13 -14.99 -20.10
C ARG A 227 2.01 -15.67 -21.13
N ALA A 228 3.33 -15.52 -21.07
CA ALA A 228 4.24 -16.09 -22.06
C ALA A 228 4.53 -17.56 -21.81
N GLY A 229 4.47 -18.39 -22.85
CA GLY A 229 4.74 -19.84 -22.74
C GLY A 229 6.13 -20.18 -22.21
N ILE A 230 7.15 -19.38 -22.54
CA ILE A 230 8.52 -19.57 -22.01
C ILE A 230 8.57 -19.32 -20.49
N HIS A 231 7.78 -18.39 -19.97
CA HIS A 231 7.68 -18.14 -18.53
C HIS A 231 6.98 -19.30 -17.83
N ALA A 232 5.89 -19.82 -18.42
CA ALA A 232 5.19 -21.00 -17.90
C ALA A 232 6.10 -22.25 -17.86
N ASP A 233 6.92 -22.48 -18.89
CA ASP A 233 7.90 -23.56 -18.90
C ASP A 233 8.98 -23.39 -17.82
N GLY A 234 9.42 -22.16 -17.58
CA GLY A 234 10.32 -21.84 -16.46
C GLY A 234 9.69 -22.17 -15.11
N MET A 235 8.44 -21.76 -14.88
CA MET A 235 7.71 -22.05 -13.63
C MET A 235 7.43 -23.53 -13.41
N LEU A 236 7.27 -24.34 -14.48
CA LEU A 236 7.18 -25.80 -14.37
C LEU A 236 8.49 -26.42 -13.87
N LYS A 237 9.64 -25.80 -14.16
CA LYS A 237 10.95 -26.27 -13.71
C LYS A 237 11.26 -25.82 -12.28
N ASN A 238 11.04 -24.56 -12.00
CA ASN A 238 11.16 -23.97 -10.67
C ASN A 238 10.30 -22.69 -10.61
N HIS A 239 9.39 -22.62 -9.63
CA HIS A 239 8.50 -21.47 -9.44
C HIS A 239 9.26 -20.15 -9.23
N GLU A 240 10.44 -20.17 -8.60
CA GLU A 240 11.25 -18.98 -8.34
C GLU A 240 11.76 -18.27 -9.60
N ILE A 241 11.74 -18.94 -10.77
CA ILE A 241 12.26 -18.35 -12.02
C ILE A 241 11.40 -17.15 -12.45
N TYR A 242 10.07 -17.21 -12.28
CA TYR A 242 9.13 -16.17 -12.73
C TYR A 242 8.03 -15.85 -11.71
N ASN A 243 8.11 -16.39 -10.50
CA ASN A 243 7.24 -15.93 -9.41
C ASN A 243 7.91 -14.77 -8.69
N ILE A 244 7.15 -13.72 -8.38
CA ILE A 244 7.66 -12.52 -7.69
C ILE A 244 8.17 -12.83 -6.28
N PHE A 245 7.52 -13.79 -5.62
CA PHE A 245 7.85 -14.41 -4.32
C PHE A 245 6.92 -15.62 -4.15
N ASP A 246 7.00 -16.37 -3.08
CA ASP A 246 6.07 -17.47 -2.79
C ASP A 246 4.66 -16.95 -2.43
N THR A 247 3.89 -16.61 -3.48
CA THR A 247 2.54 -16.06 -3.36
C THR A 247 1.52 -17.09 -2.85
N ASP A 248 1.78 -18.38 -3.01
CA ASP A 248 0.94 -19.46 -2.48
C ASP A 248 1.06 -19.50 -0.94
N THR A 249 2.28 -19.58 -0.43
CA THR A 249 2.52 -19.62 1.03
C THR A 249 2.17 -18.31 1.72
N LEU A 250 2.50 -17.16 1.13
CA LEU A 250 2.37 -15.86 1.81
C LEU A 250 1.01 -15.19 1.65
N LEU A 251 0.28 -15.47 0.57
CA LEU A 251 -1.00 -14.82 0.28
C LEU A 251 -2.16 -15.80 0.05
N ASP A 252 -1.90 -17.12 0.07
CA ASP A 252 -2.85 -18.15 -0.36
C ASP A 252 -3.31 -17.93 -1.82
N ARG A 253 -2.38 -17.44 -2.67
CA ARG A 253 -2.63 -17.09 -4.07
C ARG A 253 -1.58 -17.74 -4.97
N PRO A 254 -1.82 -18.99 -5.41
CA PRO A 254 -0.87 -19.67 -6.28
C PRO A 254 -0.67 -18.90 -7.58
N PRO A 255 0.53 -18.95 -8.16
CA PRO A 255 0.83 -18.32 -9.45
C PRO A 255 -0.12 -18.81 -10.53
N LYS A 256 -0.56 -17.90 -11.40
CA LYS A 256 -1.46 -18.20 -12.52
C LYS A 256 -0.73 -18.15 -13.85
N VAL A 257 -1.20 -18.95 -14.81
CA VAL A 257 -0.80 -18.84 -16.22
C VAL A 257 -2.05 -18.68 -17.06
N SER A 258 -2.10 -17.63 -17.86
CA SER A 258 -3.17 -17.49 -18.85
C SER A 258 -2.82 -18.22 -20.13
N VAL A 259 -3.82 -18.74 -20.80
CA VAL A 259 -3.69 -19.40 -22.10
C VAL A 259 -4.16 -18.47 -23.21
N ASN A 260 -3.29 -18.21 -24.19
CA ASN A 260 -3.54 -17.36 -25.34
C ASN A 260 -2.82 -17.91 -26.60
N SER A 261 -2.86 -17.17 -27.70
CA SER A 261 -2.23 -17.56 -28.98
C SER A 261 -0.72 -17.84 -28.89
N THR A 262 -0.03 -17.22 -27.93
CA THR A 262 1.42 -17.39 -27.73
C THR A 262 1.76 -18.41 -26.64
N SER A 263 0.75 -19.02 -26.02
CA SER A 263 0.95 -20.04 -25.01
C SER A 263 1.33 -21.34 -25.66
N GLY A 264 2.57 -21.79 -25.47
CA GLY A 264 2.99 -23.13 -25.91
C GLY A 264 2.33 -24.24 -25.07
N ILE A 265 2.58 -25.49 -25.45
CA ILE A 265 2.08 -26.69 -24.76
C ILE A 265 2.42 -26.69 -23.24
N ALA A 266 3.52 -26.04 -22.84
CA ALA A 266 3.92 -25.88 -21.44
C ALA A 266 2.94 -25.00 -20.66
N GLY A 267 2.42 -23.93 -21.26
CA GLY A 267 1.43 -23.05 -20.64
C GLY A 267 0.11 -23.77 -20.38
N VAL A 268 -0.36 -24.52 -21.37
CA VAL A 268 -1.57 -25.36 -21.25
C VAL A 268 -1.37 -26.45 -20.20
N GLY A 269 -0.22 -27.14 -20.21
CA GLY A 269 0.11 -28.16 -19.22
C GLY A 269 0.21 -27.61 -17.79
N TYR A 270 0.76 -26.40 -17.62
CA TYR A 270 0.78 -25.72 -16.32
C TYR A 270 -0.65 -25.45 -15.81
N TRP A 271 -1.50 -24.86 -16.66
CA TRP A 271 -2.89 -24.56 -16.30
C TRP A 271 -3.66 -25.83 -15.92
N ILE A 272 -3.55 -26.90 -16.73
CA ILE A 272 -4.17 -28.21 -16.45
C ILE A 272 -3.70 -28.75 -15.10
N ASN A 273 -2.42 -28.66 -14.78
CA ASN A 273 -1.88 -29.15 -13.52
C ASN A 273 -2.37 -28.34 -12.31
N GLN A 274 -2.57 -27.03 -12.46
CA GLN A 274 -3.22 -26.22 -11.43
C GLN A 274 -4.69 -26.62 -11.23
N TYR A 275 -5.43 -26.83 -12.31
CA TYR A 275 -6.79 -27.34 -12.27
C TYR A 275 -6.86 -28.71 -11.55
N ARG A 276 -5.98 -29.64 -11.92
CA ARG A 276 -5.90 -30.99 -11.32
C ARG A 276 -5.55 -30.94 -9.83
N LYS A 277 -4.60 -30.09 -9.44
CA LYS A 277 -4.25 -29.82 -8.03
C LYS A 277 -5.47 -29.40 -7.21
N LYS A 278 -6.28 -28.45 -7.72
CA LYS A 278 -7.52 -28.01 -7.06
C LYS A 278 -8.57 -29.13 -6.90
N LYS A 279 -8.57 -30.11 -7.81
CA LYS A 279 -9.46 -31.29 -7.76
C LYS A 279 -8.85 -32.47 -6.98
N GLY A 280 -7.68 -32.32 -6.37
CA GLY A 280 -6.99 -33.39 -5.65
C GLY A 280 -6.40 -34.48 -6.56
N MET A 281 -6.21 -34.21 -7.84
CA MET A 281 -5.67 -35.15 -8.83
C MET A 281 -4.16 -35.00 -8.98
N SER A 282 -3.47 -36.10 -9.30
CA SER A 282 -2.03 -36.08 -9.59
C SER A 282 -1.71 -35.26 -10.86
N PRO A 283 -0.57 -34.56 -10.89
CA PRO A 283 -0.14 -33.82 -12.08
C PRO A 283 0.12 -34.76 -13.26
N VAL A 284 0.02 -34.23 -14.49
CA VAL A 284 0.33 -34.92 -15.71
C VAL A 284 1.54 -34.30 -16.40
N ASP A 285 2.27 -35.08 -17.17
CA ASP A 285 3.36 -34.56 -18.00
C ASP A 285 2.82 -33.65 -19.09
N LYS A 286 3.58 -32.60 -19.45
CA LYS A 286 3.19 -31.66 -20.52
C LYS A 286 3.06 -32.29 -21.90
N LYS A 287 3.61 -33.49 -22.09
CA LYS A 287 3.49 -34.29 -23.35
C LYS A 287 2.34 -35.30 -23.29
N SER A 288 1.55 -35.34 -22.20
CA SER A 288 0.43 -36.29 -22.08
C SER A 288 -0.61 -36.08 -23.18
N PRO A 289 -1.35 -37.12 -23.58
CA PRO A 289 -2.44 -36.99 -24.54
C PRO A 289 -3.49 -35.95 -24.12
N LEU A 290 -3.80 -35.86 -22.85
CA LEU A 290 -4.71 -34.86 -22.28
C LEU A 290 -4.25 -33.41 -22.60
N VAL A 291 -2.99 -33.09 -22.25
CA VAL A 291 -2.45 -31.75 -22.50
C VAL A 291 -2.40 -31.45 -24.00
N ARG A 292 -2.04 -32.48 -24.82
CA ARG A 292 -1.97 -32.31 -26.27
C ARG A 292 -3.34 -31.99 -26.89
N ARG A 293 -4.40 -32.69 -26.51
CA ARG A 293 -5.77 -32.44 -27.01
C ARG A 293 -6.24 -31.03 -26.67
N VAL A 294 -6.05 -30.58 -25.41
CA VAL A 294 -6.44 -29.24 -25.00
C VAL A 294 -5.60 -28.18 -25.74
N TYR A 295 -4.32 -28.40 -25.92
CA TYR A 295 -3.44 -27.52 -26.67
C TYR A 295 -3.87 -27.40 -28.16
N ASP A 296 -4.18 -28.51 -28.81
CA ASP A 296 -4.62 -28.50 -30.20
C ASP A 296 -5.94 -27.74 -30.36
N TRP A 297 -6.90 -27.92 -29.43
CA TRP A 297 -8.11 -27.12 -29.39
C TRP A 297 -7.82 -25.62 -29.17
N VAL A 298 -6.88 -25.26 -28.31
CA VAL A 298 -6.48 -23.87 -28.11
C VAL A 298 -5.95 -23.25 -29.41
N GLN A 299 -5.10 -23.99 -30.16
CA GLN A 299 -4.57 -23.49 -31.43
C GLN A 299 -5.70 -23.31 -32.47
N GLU A 300 -6.62 -24.25 -32.55
CA GLU A 300 -7.80 -24.18 -33.44
C GLU A 300 -8.60 -22.90 -33.21
N GLN A 301 -8.85 -22.52 -31.93
CA GLN A 301 -9.56 -21.28 -31.60
C GLN A 301 -8.88 -20.03 -32.19
N TYR A 302 -7.55 -19.98 -32.20
CA TYR A 302 -6.80 -18.84 -32.73
C TYR A 302 -6.65 -18.90 -34.27
N ASP A 303 -6.56 -20.10 -34.85
CA ASP A 303 -6.58 -20.27 -36.29
C ASP A 303 -7.94 -19.85 -36.88
N GLU A 304 -9.03 -20.01 -36.14
CA GLU A 304 -10.39 -19.53 -36.49
C GLU A 304 -10.58 -18.02 -36.26
N GLY A 305 -9.54 -17.29 -35.84
CA GLY A 305 -9.55 -15.81 -35.73
C GLY A 305 -9.86 -15.25 -34.35
N ARG A 306 -9.81 -16.05 -33.30
CA ARG A 306 -9.94 -15.54 -31.93
C ARG A 306 -8.82 -14.56 -31.58
N ILE A 307 -9.15 -13.43 -30.96
CA ILE A 307 -8.21 -12.41 -30.50
C ILE A 307 -8.13 -12.27 -28.97
N THR A 308 -9.07 -12.89 -28.23
CA THR A 308 -9.14 -12.84 -26.76
C THR A 308 -8.41 -14.01 -26.11
N ILE A 309 -8.01 -13.88 -24.85
CA ILE A 309 -7.51 -15.00 -24.06
C ILE A 309 -8.59 -16.09 -23.92
N ILE A 310 -8.17 -17.34 -23.72
CA ILE A 310 -9.08 -18.43 -23.34
C ILE A 310 -9.39 -18.25 -21.84
N SER A 311 -10.66 -18.20 -21.49
CA SER A 311 -11.09 -18.07 -20.09
C SER A 311 -10.89 -19.38 -19.31
N ASP A 312 -10.77 -19.25 -17.98
CA ASP A 312 -10.68 -20.43 -17.10
C ASP A 312 -11.90 -21.36 -17.23
N ALA A 313 -13.10 -20.80 -17.48
CA ALA A 313 -14.32 -21.58 -17.70
C ALA A 313 -14.26 -22.41 -18.97
N GLU A 314 -13.75 -21.85 -20.07
CA GLU A 314 -13.57 -22.57 -21.34
C GLU A 314 -12.49 -23.66 -21.22
N LEU A 315 -11.36 -23.33 -20.58
CA LEU A 315 -10.29 -24.31 -20.32
C LEU A 315 -10.76 -25.45 -19.41
N THR A 316 -11.55 -25.13 -18.38
CA THR A 316 -12.15 -26.14 -17.50
C THR A 316 -13.01 -27.10 -18.29
N ARG A 317 -13.97 -26.57 -19.04
CA ARG A 317 -14.88 -27.38 -19.86
C ARG A 317 -14.11 -28.25 -20.87
N GLN A 318 -13.14 -27.67 -21.56
CA GLN A 318 -12.36 -28.41 -22.57
C GLN A 318 -11.47 -29.49 -21.95
N THR A 319 -10.92 -29.20 -20.74
CA THR A 319 -10.12 -30.19 -20.00
C THR A 319 -10.99 -31.36 -19.55
N GLU A 320 -12.19 -31.09 -19.02
CA GLU A 320 -13.12 -32.13 -18.59
C GLU A 320 -13.54 -33.03 -19.78
N LEU A 321 -13.91 -32.43 -20.93
CA LEU A 321 -14.20 -33.17 -22.15
C LEU A 321 -13.03 -34.04 -22.63
N ALA A 322 -11.81 -33.50 -22.56
CA ALA A 322 -10.61 -34.25 -22.95
C ALA A 322 -10.26 -35.38 -21.97
N MET A 323 -10.65 -35.27 -20.69
CA MET A 323 -10.53 -36.34 -19.68
C MET A 323 -11.55 -37.45 -19.86
N GLU A 324 -12.80 -37.13 -20.22
CA GLU A 324 -13.84 -38.11 -20.52
C GLU A 324 -13.53 -38.98 -21.74
N ALA A 325 -12.64 -38.50 -22.63
CA ALA A 325 -12.24 -39.19 -23.84
C ALA A 325 -10.99 -40.08 -23.64
N GLU A 326 -10.44 -40.20 -22.43
CA GLU A 326 -9.39 -41.12 -22.01
C GLU A 326 -9.97 -42.42 -21.48
#